data_72f0b5415105a22e760eb01e463376b2
#
_entry.id   72f0b5415105a22e760eb01e463376b2
#
_cell.length_a   1.000
_cell.length_b   1.000
_cell.length_c   1.000
_cell.angle_alpha   90.00
_cell.angle_beta   90.00
_cell.angle_gamma   90.00
#
_symmetry.space_group_name_H-M   'P 1'
#
loop_
_entity.id
_entity.type
_entity.pdbx_description
1 polymer ?
#
loop_
_entity_poly.entity_id
_entity_poly.type
_entity_poly.pdbx_seq_one_letter_code
_entity_poly.pdbx_strand_id
1 'polypeptide(L)'
;MYPVTERTTPTRYPDRVSHRRDDAHAILDAALVCHFGITGRHGAPSVLPTLFVRVGETLYLHGSTGSGPMLALADGDPVCVTVTLLDGLVFGRAQFHHSANYRSVVCYGPARRVTDDAERRDAMSALVDKVAPGRTGDARPPTARELAATAVLAVPLAEVSVKARAGGVLDEPEDLDLPHWAGVVPMRLAAGLPEPDAGVAVPVPGYLRPRRSPWQEPAVMAGRHVILEPLDLCHSDALFDALDDEEVHRYIPRPRPRTREEMAEVVAGMLAEAARGTRVPWVQRDAGTGEVAGTTCYVPADEANRGVHIGSTQLGRRWWRTGVNTEAKLLLMTRAFEELGAVRVEWQTDNLNRRSQAAIERLGATREGVLRRHKRRADGTWRDSVFYGLTVDEWPVVKNTLATRLDRG
;
A
#
# COMPACT_ATOMS: atom_id res chain seq x y z
N MET A 1 6.84 -32.94 6.91
CA MET A 1 5.91 -32.96 8.06
C MET A 1 6.72 -32.88 9.32
N TYR A 2 6.25 -32.19 10.35
CA TYR A 2 6.80 -32.27 11.71
C TYR A 2 6.27 -33.51 12.43
N PRO A 3 6.95 -34.02 13.44
CA PRO A 3 6.49 -35.16 14.24
C PRO A 3 5.25 -34.78 15.05
N VAL A 4 4.32 -35.72 15.16
CA VAL A 4 3.17 -35.59 16.05
C VAL A 4 3.61 -36.12 17.41
N THR A 5 3.59 -35.28 18.42
CA THR A 5 3.97 -35.58 19.80
C THR A 5 2.78 -35.34 20.74
N GLU A 6 2.91 -35.76 22.00
CA GLU A 6 1.86 -35.50 23.00
C GLU A 6 1.51 -33.99 23.09
N ARG A 7 2.55 -33.11 23.05
CA ARG A 7 2.37 -31.64 23.12
C ARG A 7 1.75 -31.04 21.87
N THR A 8 1.91 -31.66 20.71
CA THR A 8 1.40 -31.17 19.42
C THR A 8 0.10 -31.86 18.98
N THR A 9 -0.38 -32.85 19.77
CA THR A 9 -1.62 -33.56 19.50
C THR A 9 -2.82 -32.76 20.00
N PRO A 10 -3.80 -32.44 19.14
CA PRO A 10 -4.96 -31.67 19.55
C PRO A 10 -5.91 -32.51 20.36
N THR A 11 -6.38 -31.99 21.48
CA THR A 11 -7.46 -32.61 22.29
C THR A 11 -8.85 -32.23 21.79
N ARG A 12 -8.97 -31.16 20.98
CA ARG A 12 -10.25 -30.66 20.45
C ARG A 12 -10.03 -30.10 19.05
N TYR A 13 -10.95 -30.39 18.13
CA TYR A 13 -10.94 -29.96 16.72
C TYR A 13 -9.66 -30.41 15.97
N PRO A 14 -9.42 -31.71 15.83
CA PRO A 14 -8.23 -32.24 15.14
C PRO A 14 -8.18 -31.85 13.66
N ASP A 15 -9.31 -31.65 13.03
CA ASP A 15 -9.48 -31.16 11.65
C ASP A 15 -8.90 -29.76 11.41
N ARG A 16 -8.69 -28.98 12.46
CA ARG A 16 -8.08 -27.64 12.40
C ARG A 16 -6.57 -27.65 12.59
N VAL A 17 -5.97 -28.81 12.79
CA VAL A 17 -4.54 -28.94 13.10
C VAL A 17 -3.78 -29.56 11.93
N SER A 18 -2.65 -28.96 11.59
CA SER A 18 -1.72 -29.42 10.57
C SER A 18 -0.30 -29.53 11.17
N HIS A 19 0.47 -30.50 10.69
CA HIS A 19 1.89 -30.64 10.98
C HIS A 19 2.75 -30.48 9.72
N ARG A 20 2.17 -29.91 8.66
CA ARG A 20 2.88 -29.66 7.40
C ARG A 20 3.86 -28.50 7.57
N ARG A 21 5.08 -28.69 7.05
CA ARG A 21 6.13 -27.64 7.10
C ARG A 21 5.70 -26.38 6.38
N ASP A 22 5.14 -26.53 5.17
CA ASP A 22 4.72 -25.41 4.35
C ASP A 22 3.69 -24.52 5.04
N ASP A 23 2.71 -25.12 5.75
CA ASP A 23 1.70 -24.38 6.50
C ASP A 23 2.34 -23.58 7.66
N ALA A 24 3.26 -24.20 8.39
CA ALA A 24 3.98 -23.54 9.49
C ALA A 24 4.89 -22.41 8.95
N HIS A 25 5.66 -22.68 7.90
CA HIS A 25 6.56 -21.70 7.30
C HIS A 25 5.78 -20.48 6.77
N ALA A 26 4.68 -20.68 6.08
CA ALA A 26 3.85 -19.59 5.57
C ALA A 26 3.36 -18.65 6.69
N ILE A 27 2.98 -19.17 7.84
CA ILE A 27 2.54 -18.38 9.00
C ILE A 27 3.73 -17.68 9.67
N LEU A 28 4.83 -18.42 9.91
CA LEU A 28 6.04 -17.88 10.54
C LEU A 28 6.67 -16.78 9.68
N ASP A 29 6.67 -16.92 8.36
CA ASP A 29 7.23 -15.92 7.46
C ASP A 29 6.36 -14.66 7.35
N ALA A 30 5.04 -14.82 7.44
CA ALA A 30 4.09 -13.69 7.39
C ALA A 30 4.04 -12.87 8.69
N ALA A 31 4.33 -13.47 9.84
CA ALA A 31 4.24 -12.81 11.13
C ALA A 31 5.55 -12.09 11.51
N LEU A 32 5.44 -10.92 12.14
CA LEU A 32 6.59 -10.14 12.61
C LEU A 32 6.91 -10.43 14.10
N VAL A 33 5.89 -10.68 14.91
CA VAL A 33 5.99 -10.84 16.36
C VAL A 33 5.63 -12.26 16.75
N CYS A 34 6.41 -12.86 17.64
CA CYS A 34 6.07 -14.07 18.34
C CYS A 34 5.92 -13.82 19.84
N HIS A 35 5.26 -14.75 20.53
CA HIS A 35 5.27 -14.84 21.99
C HIS A 35 6.19 -15.97 22.41
N PHE A 36 7.21 -15.61 23.15
CA PHE A 36 8.27 -16.51 23.59
C PHE A 36 8.08 -16.88 25.06
N GLY A 37 7.68 -18.11 25.29
CA GLY A 37 7.40 -18.67 26.62
C GLY A 37 8.60 -19.45 27.19
N ILE A 38 8.98 -19.13 28.43
CA ILE A 38 10.07 -19.73 29.17
C ILE A 38 9.64 -20.05 30.60
N THR A 39 10.37 -20.95 31.24
CA THR A 39 10.30 -21.13 32.71
C THR A 39 11.36 -20.25 33.36
N GLY A 40 10.93 -19.28 34.13
CA GLY A 40 11.82 -18.36 34.85
C GLY A 40 12.59 -19.04 35.99
N ARG A 41 13.58 -18.35 36.57
CA ARG A 41 14.49 -18.85 37.60
C ARG A 41 13.81 -19.47 38.84
N HIS A 42 12.58 -19.11 39.12
CA HIS A 42 11.81 -19.64 40.27
C HIS A 42 10.70 -20.61 39.83
N GLY A 43 10.80 -21.20 38.65
CA GLY A 43 9.80 -22.10 38.09
C GLY A 43 8.51 -21.42 37.59
N ALA A 44 8.42 -20.13 37.71
CA ALA A 44 7.27 -19.38 37.22
C ALA A 44 7.31 -19.24 35.68
N PRO A 45 6.18 -19.41 34.97
CA PRO A 45 6.12 -19.16 33.53
C PRO A 45 6.29 -17.67 33.23
N SER A 46 7.04 -17.35 32.18
CA SER A 46 7.19 -16.01 31.65
C SER A 46 6.94 -16.03 30.15
N VAL A 47 6.17 -15.07 29.62
CA VAL A 47 5.88 -14.96 28.18
C VAL A 47 6.20 -13.54 27.73
N LEU A 48 6.99 -13.43 26.67
CA LEU A 48 7.48 -12.16 26.14
C LEU A 48 7.16 -12.02 24.64
N PRO A 49 6.57 -10.91 24.20
CA PRO A 49 6.49 -10.60 22.79
C PRO A 49 7.87 -10.15 22.29
N THR A 50 8.28 -10.62 21.12
CA THR A 50 9.52 -10.19 20.46
C THR A 50 9.45 -10.35 18.95
N LEU A 51 10.27 -9.59 18.23
CA LEU A 51 10.52 -9.84 16.82
C LEU A 51 11.33 -11.12 16.67
N PHE A 52 11.09 -11.85 15.60
CA PHE A 52 11.76 -13.09 15.27
C PHE A 52 11.96 -13.26 13.77
N VAL A 53 12.84 -14.14 13.40
CA VAL A 53 12.99 -14.57 12.00
C VAL A 53 13.15 -16.09 11.93
N ARG A 54 12.60 -16.69 10.87
CA ARG A 54 12.87 -18.08 10.50
C ARG A 54 13.95 -18.11 9.42
N VAL A 55 14.98 -18.90 9.66
CA VAL A 55 16.00 -19.23 8.64
C VAL A 55 16.09 -20.75 8.56
N GLY A 56 15.69 -21.31 7.43
CA GLY A 56 15.56 -22.76 7.30
C GLY A 56 14.60 -23.37 8.33
N GLU A 57 15.07 -24.29 9.14
CA GLU A 57 14.32 -24.97 10.21
C GLU A 57 14.65 -24.39 11.60
N THR A 58 15.06 -23.13 11.68
CA THR A 58 15.45 -22.49 12.95
C THR A 58 14.76 -21.14 13.08
N LEU A 59 14.20 -20.88 14.27
CA LEU A 59 13.74 -19.55 14.66
C LEU A 59 14.86 -18.83 15.40
N TYR A 60 15.13 -17.60 15.02
CA TYR A 60 16.05 -16.71 15.72
C TYR A 60 15.27 -15.61 16.42
N LEU A 61 15.53 -15.45 17.71
CA LEU A 61 14.99 -14.41 18.56
C LEU A 61 16.15 -13.58 19.10
N HIS A 62 15.91 -12.30 19.35
CA HIS A 62 16.93 -11.42 19.87
C HIS A 62 16.45 -10.67 21.11
N GLY A 63 17.41 -10.24 21.92
CA GLY A 63 17.17 -9.40 23.08
C GLY A 63 18.48 -8.81 23.62
N SER A 64 18.37 -8.00 24.66
CA SER A 64 19.55 -7.47 25.35
C SER A 64 20.26 -8.59 26.13
N THR A 65 21.58 -8.60 26.13
CA THR A 65 22.39 -9.47 27.00
C THR A 65 22.15 -9.24 28.51
N GLY A 66 21.61 -8.06 28.86
CA GLY A 66 21.20 -7.74 30.24
C GLY A 66 19.74 -8.10 30.56
N SER A 67 18.98 -8.66 29.60
CA SER A 67 17.57 -9.03 29.81
C SER A 67 17.47 -10.23 30.76
N GLY A 68 16.67 -10.10 31.84
CA GLY A 68 16.43 -11.14 32.79
C GLY A 68 16.01 -12.48 32.18
N PRO A 69 15.03 -12.52 31.27
CA PRO A 69 14.66 -13.75 30.56
C PRO A 69 15.79 -14.35 29.73
N MET A 70 16.57 -13.52 29.03
CA MET A 70 17.71 -14.00 28.24
C MET A 70 18.84 -14.54 29.13
N LEU A 71 19.02 -14.00 30.34
CA LEU A 71 19.99 -14.49 31.34
C LEU A 71 19.50 -15.72 32.07
N ALA A 72 18.18 -15.94 32.15
CA ALA A 72 17.61 -17.09 32.88
C ALA A 72 17.70 -18.40 32.11
N LEU A 73 17.84 -18.34 30.76
CA LEU A 73 17.91 -19.50 29.91
C LEU A 73 19.32 -20.08 29.88
N ALA A 74 19.43 -21.36 30.21
CA ALA A 74 20.61 -22.17 29.90
C ALA A 74 20.48 -22.78 28.49
N ASP A 75 21.62 -23.17 27.91
CA ASP A 75 21.59 -23.90 26.64
C ASP A 75 20.89 -25.26 26.82
N GLY A 76 19.91 -25.50 25.96
CA GLY A 76 19.08 -26.69 25.99
C GLY A 76 17.78 -26.55 26.77
N ASP A 77 17.55 -25.44 27.45
CA ASP A 77 16.27 -25.21 28.13
C ASP A 77 15.09 -25.28 27.18
N PRO A 78 14.00 -25.97 27.55
CA PRO A 78 12.81 -26.07 26.73
C PRO A 78 12.07 -24.74 26.71
N VAL A 79 11.70 -24.30 25.50
CA VAL A 79 10.95 -23.09 25.29
C VAL A 79 9.71 -23.34 24.40
N CYS A 80 8.75 -22.45 24.50
CA CYS A 80 7.59 -22.41 23.62
C CYS A 80 7.55 -21.10 22.85
N VAL A 81 7.48 -21.18 21.52
CA VAL A 81 7.29 -20.02 20.65
C VAL A 81 5.92 -20.11 19.99
N THR A 82 5.10 -19.09 20.18
CA THR A 82 3.75 -19.01 19.58
C THR A 82 3.62 -17.80 18.68
N VAL A 83 3.03 -18.02 17.52
CA VAL A 83 2.68 -16.99 16.54
C VAL A 83 1.20 -17.10 16.22
N THR A 84 0.52 -15.96 16.11
CA THR A 84 -0.89 -15.93 15.72
C THR A 84 -1.14 -14.77 14.75
N LEU A 85 -1.80 -15.08 13.64
CA LEU A 85 -2.37 -14.13 12.69
C LEU A 85 -3.88 -14.15 12.83
N LEU A 86 -4.48 -12.99 13.13
CA LEU A 86 -5.93 -12.83 13.22
C LEU A 86 -6.46 -12.46 11.84
N ASP A 87 -7.28 -13.33 11.24
CA ASP A 87 -7.80 -13.17 9.88
C ASP A 87 -9.25 -12.64 9.87
N GLY A 88 -9.98 -12.71 10.98
CA GLY A 88 -11.34 -12.17 11.07
C GLY A 88 -12.04 -12.44 12.40
N LEU A 89 -13.06 -11.64 12.67
CA LEU A 89 -13.98 -11.84 13.79
C LEU A 89 -15.28 -12.47 13.25
N VAL A 90 -15.77 -13.48 13.95
CA VAL A 90 -16.96 -14.24 13.56
C VAL A 90 -18.07 -13.94 14.56
N PHE A 91 -19.17 -13.41 14.08
CA PHE A 91 -20.32 -13.01 14.86
C PHE A 91 -21.46 -13.99 14.62
N GLY A 92 -21.89 -14.72 15.65
CA GLY A 92 -23.04 -15.59 15.63
C GLY A 92 -24.34 -14.88 16.02
N ARG A 93 -25.49 -15.49 15.75
CA ARG A 93 -26.76 -15.00 16.22
C ARG A 93 -26.90 -15.16 17.73
N ALA A 94 -26.35 -16.25 18.27
CA ALA A 94 -26.22 -16.46 19.70
C ALA A 94 -24.84 -16.02 20.20
N GLN A 95 -24.76 -15.49 21.43
CA GLN A 95 -23.50 -15.06 22.05
C GLN A 95 -22.45 -16.20 22.12
N PHE A 96 -22.90 -17.42 22.29
CA PHE A 96 -22.05 -18.61 22.38
C PHE A 96 -21.31 -18.92 21.08
N HIS A 97 -21.84 -18.55 19.91
CA HIS A 97 -21.28 -18.84 18.58
C HIS A 97 -20.34 -17.79 18.02
N HIS A 98 -20.03 -16.74 18.81
CA HIS A 98 -18.97 -15.81 18.46
C HIS A 98 -17.61 -16.49 18.45
N SER A 99 -16.76 -16.15 17.49
CA SER A 99 -15.44 -16.79 17.31
C SER A 99 -14.49 -15.87 16.54
N ALA A 100 -13.31 -16.39 16.22
CA ALA A 100 -12.33 -15.72 15.35
C ALA A 100 -11.82 -16.69 14.27
N ASN A 101 -11.55 -16.16 13.08
CA ASN A 101 -10.73 -16.83 12.07
C ASN A 101 -9.28 -16.44 12.32
N TYR A 102 -8.40 -17.43 12.35
CA TYR A 102 -6.99 -17.24 12.66
C TYR A 102 -6.13 -18.35 12.09
N ARG A 103 -4.84 -18.09 11.99
CA ARG A 103 -3.79 -19.06 11.74
C ARG A 103 -2.74 -18.91 12.83
N SER A 104 -2.36 -20.01 13.46
CA SER A 104 -1.36 -20.01 14.54
C SER A 104 -0.37 -21.14 14.40
N VAL A 105 0.84 -20.90 14.86
CA VAL A 105 1.90 -21.90 15.02
C VAL A 105 2.31 -21.94 16.47
N VAL A 106 2.46 -23.14 17.01
CA VAL A 106 3.10 -23.38 18.29
C VAL A 106 4.31 -24.27 18.04
N CYS A 107 5.48 -23.83 18.47
CA CYS A 107 6.75 -24.53 18.35
C CYS A 107 7.33 -24.78 19.73
N TYR A 108 7.70 -26.01 20.00
CA TYR A 108 8.48 -26.41 21.20
C TYR A 108 9.86 -26.87 20.76
N GLY A 109 10.87 -26.44 21.47
CA GLY A 109 12.25 -26.85 21.22
C GLY A 109 13.20 -26.39 22.32
N PRO A 110 14.42 -26.93 22.33
CA PRO A 110 15.47 -26.43 23.19
C PRO A 110 16.01 -25.11 22.65
N ALA A 111 16.13 -24.10 23.51
CA ALA A 111 16.80 -22.86 23.15
C ALA A 111 18.31 -23.02 23.20
N ARG A 112 19.03 -22.54 22.19
CA ARG A 112 20.48 -22.45 22.15
C ARG A 112 20.91 -21.00 22.03
N ARG A 113 21.84 -20.57 22.86
CA ARG A 113 22.46 -19.23 22.69
C ARG A 113 23.42 -19.28 21.51
N VAL A 114 23.27 -18.34 20.58
CA VAL A 114 24.17 -18.19 19.45
C VAL A 114 25.48 -17.53 19.94
N THR A 115 26.57 -18.25 19.94
CA THR A 115 27.88 -17.76 20.34
C THR A 115 28.79 -17.44 19.17
N ASP A 116 28.57 -18.07 18.02
CA ASP A 116 29.30 -17.76 16.78
C ASP A 116 28.91 -16.38 16.22
N ASP A 117 29.92 -15.56 15.98
CA ASP A 117 29.71 -14.19 15.51
C ASP A 117 29.19 -14.11 14.08
N ALA A 118 29.49 -15.10 13.21
CA ALA A 118 28.98 -15.13 11.86
C ALA A 118 27.48 -15.46 11.87
N GLU A 119 27.09 -16.56 12.55
CA GLU A 119 25.68 -16.96 12.73
C GLU A 119 24.86 -15.81 13.36
N ARG A 120 25.44 -15.11 14.34
CA ARG A 120 24.76 -13.97 15.00
C ARG A 120 24.51 -12.81 14.06
N ARG A 121 25.51 -12.46 13.21
CA ARG A 121 25.32 -11.40 12.19
C ARG A 121 24.28 -11.81 11.14
N ASP A 122 24.33 -13.04 10.67
CA ASP A 122 23.40 -13.55 9.68
C ASP A 122 21.96 -13.56 10.21
N ALA A 123 21.74 -14.00 11.44
CA ALA A 123 20.45 -13.97 12.11
C ALA A 123 19.91 -12.53 12.27
N MET A 124 20.77 -11.58 12.67
CA MET A 124 20.39 -10.18 12.81
C MET A 124 20.08 -9.54 11.45
N SER A 125 20.85 -9.84 10.42
CA SER A 125 20.59 -9.37 9.05
C SER A 125 19.28 -9.94 8.53
N ALA A 126 19.04 -11.23 8.70
CA ALA A 126 17.77 -11.86 8.32
C ALA A 126 16.57 -11.25 9.05
N LEU A 127 16.73 -10.89 10.33
CA LEU A 127 15.66 -10.21 11.10
C LEU A 127 15.36 -8.82 10.54
N VAL A 128 16.40 -8.04 10.20
CA VAL A 128 16.24 -6.70 9.61
C VAL A 128 15.53 -6.80 8.25
N ASP A 129 15.95 -7.75 7.40
CA ASP A 129 15.33 -7.93 6.07
C ASP A 129 13.92 -8.55 6.16
N LYS A 130 13.60 -9.28 7.21
CA LYS A 130 12.22 -9.74 7.46
C LYS A 130 11.29 -8.56 7.76
N VAL A 131 11.74 -7.58 8.53
CA VAL A 131 10.96 -6.37 8.86
C VAL A 131 10.82 -5.48 7.62
N ALA A 132 11.90 -5.32 6.86
CA ALA A 132 11.91 -4.51 5.65
C ALA A 132 12.88 -5.11 4.62
N PRO A 133 12.39 -5.88 3.62
CA PRO A 133 13.24 -6.54 2.63
C PRO A 133 14.16 -5.55 1.89
N GLY A 134 15.48 -5.81 1.95
CA GLY A 134 16.53 -4.96 1.37
C GLY A 134 17.09 -3.91 2.33
N ARG A 135 16.57 -3.80 3.57
CA ARG A 135 17.03 -2.79 4.54
C ARG A 135 18.47 -3.00 4.99
N THR A 136 18.96 -4.22 5.02
CA THR A 136 20.37 -4.52 5.37
C THR A 136 21.38 -3.85 4.42
N GLY A 137 21.03 -3.69 3.14
CA GLY A 137 21.84 -2.95 2.17
C GLY A 137 21.82 -1.41 2.36
N ASP A 138 20.82 -0.92 3.09
CA ASP A 138 20.51 0.51 3.24
C ASP A 138 20.75 1.01 4.67
N ALA A 139 21.32 0.17 5.53
CA ALA A 139 21.69 0.49 6.89
C ALA A 139 23.10 -0.02 7.18
N ARG A 140 23.88 0.72 7.99
CA ARG A 140 25.20 0.25 8.37
C ARG A 140 25.11 -1.06 9.18
N PRO A 141 26.06 -1.98 9.04
CA PRO A 141 26.10 -3.19 9.85
C PRO A 141 26.35 -2.85 11.34
N PRO A 142 25.95 -3.77 12.26
CA PRO A 142 26.18 -3.59 13.67
C PRO A 142 27.69 -3.55 14.00
N THR A 143 28.07 -2.67 14.91
CA THR A 143 29.42 -2.63 15.48
C THR A 143 29.69 -3.82 16.40
N ALA A 144 30.93 -4.13 16.70
CA ALA A 144 31.30 -5.18 17.66
C ALA A 144 30.66 -4.95 19.04
N ARG A 145 30.53 -3.70 19.49
CA ARG A 145 29.89 -3.33 20.75
C ARG A 145 28.38 -3.63 20.73
N GLU A 146 27.71 -3.31 19.64
CA GLU A 146 26.27 -3.57 19.46
C GLU A 146 26.00 -5.08 19.41
N LEU A 147 26.83 -5.84 18.70
CA LEU A 147 26.74 -7.31 18.67
C LEU A 147 26.98 -7.90 20.07
N ALA A 148 27.97 -7.45 20.82
CA ALA A 148 28.24 -7.91 22.17
C ALA A 148 27.11 -7.61 23.17
N ALA A 149 26.33 -6.54 22.93
CA ALA A 149 25.17 -6.17 23.74
C ALA A 149 23.90 -6.93 23.36
N THR A 150 23.91 -7.68 22.24
CA THR A 150 22.75 -8.39 21.70
C THR A 150 22.88 -9.89 21.93
N ALA A 151 21.92 -10.45 22.68
CA ALA A 151 21.75 -11.92 22.80
C ALA A 151 20.88 -12.42 21.65
N VAL A 152 21.32 -13.49 20.99
CA VAL A 152 20.51 -14.17 19.96
C VAL A 152 20.29 -15.61 20.41
N LEU A 153 19.04 -16.06 20.36
CA LEU A 153 18.63 -17.42 20.64
C LEU A 153 18.21 -18.13 19.37
N ALA A 154 18.66 -19.34 19.17
CA ALA A 154 18.23 -20.22 18.09
C ALA A 154 17.32 -21.31 18.70
N VAL A 155 16.12 -21.46 18.12
CA VAL A 155 15.14 -22.49 18.50
C VAL A 155 14.82 -23.32 17.27
N PRO A 156 15.20 -24.62 17.25
CA PRO A 156 14.92 -25.48 16.12
C PRO A 156 13.40 -25.75 16.00
N LEU A 157 12.90 -25.85 14.79
CA LEU A 157 11.53 -26.27 14.50
C LEU A 157 11.42 -27.80 14.62
N ALA A 158 11.52 -28.32 15.86
CA ALA A 158 11.51 -29.74 16.15
C ALA A 158 10.09 -30.29 16.34
N GLU A 159 9.32 -29.68 17.24
CA GLU A 159 7.94 -30.07 17.55
C GLU A 159 7.03 -28.87 17.21
N VAL A 160 6.33 -28.96 16.09
CA VAL A 160 5.52 -27.84 15.57
C VAL A 160 4.12 -28.30 15.24
N SER A 161 3.15 -27.53 15.68
CA SER A 161 1.76 -27.66 15.26
C SER A 161 1.22 -26.34 14.71
N VAL A 162 0.45 -26.44 13.66
CA VAL A 162 -0.34 -25.33 13.09
C VAL A 162 -1.79 -25.53 13.49
N LYS A 163 -2.46 -24.49 13.94
CA LYS A 163 -3.91 -24.51 14.14
C LYS A 163 -4.54 -23.36 13.38
N ALA A 164 -5.50 -23.67 12.52
CA ALA A 164 -6.19 -22.69 11.71
C ALA A 164 -7.71 -22.84 11.79
N ARG A 165 -8.42 -21.73 11.77
CA ARG A 165 -9.85 -21.66 11.56
C ARG A 165 -10.13 -20.66 10.46
N ALA A 166 -10.89 -21.07 9.47
CA ALA A 166 -11.44 -20.23 8.42
C ALA A 166 -12.90 -20.63 8.20
N GLY A 167 -13.76 -19.67 7.96
CA GLY A 167 -15.16 -19.94 7.67
C GLY A 167 -16.14 -19.04 8.41
N GLY A 168 -17.42 -19.26 8.14
CA GLY A 168 -18.52 -18.50 8.70
C GLY A 168 -18.89 -18.91 10.13
N VAL A 169 -20.04 -18.45 10.51
CA VAL A 169 -20.73 -18.84 11.75
C VAL A 169 -21.19 -20.29 11.70
N LEU A 170 -21.24 -20.92 12.85
CA LEU A 170 -21.85 -22.23 13.08
C LEU A 170 -22.97 -22.03 14.13
N ASP A 171 -24.06 -21.38 13.70
CA ASP A 171 -25.25 -21.24 14.55
C ASP A 171 -26.02 -22.56 14.60
N GLU A 172 -26.77 -22.80 15.69
CA GLU A 172 -27.68 -23.91 15.80
C GLU A 172 -28.92 -23.70 14.90
N PRO A 173 -29.59 -24.78 14.44
CA PRO A 173 -30.74 -24.64 13.55
C PRO A 173 -31.86 -23.75 14.10
N GLU A 174 -32.09 -23.79 15.43
CA GLU A 174 -33.10 -22.98 16.11
C GLU A 174 -32.78 -21.50 16.16
N ASP A 175 -31.49 -21.10 15.98
CA ASP A 175 -31.07 -19.72 15.99
C ASP A 175 -31.12 -19.05 14.62
N LEU A 176 -31.29 -19.80 13.54
CA LEU A 176 -31.19 -19.27 12.16
C LEU A 176 -32.24 -18.21 11.84
N ASP A 177 -33.44 -18.32 12.45
CA ASP A 177 -34.55 -17.37 12.24
C ASP A 177 -34.52 -16.16 13.19
N LEU A 178 -33.51 -16.07 14.09
CA LEU A 178 -33.38 -14.92 14.98
C LEU A 178 -33.04 -13.65 14.20
N PRO A 179 -33.63 -12.49 14.54
CA PRO A 179 -33.40 -11.21 13.83
C PRO A 179 -32.08 -10.54 14.22
N HIS A 180 -31.02 -11.33 14.34
CA HIS A 180 -29.67 -10.86 14.65
C HIS A 180 -28.75 -11.04 13.46
N TRP A 181 -27.91 -10.02 13.19
CA TRP A 181 -26.89 -10.12 12.17
C TRP A 181 -25.85 -11.19 12.53
N ALA A 182 -25.46 -12.02 11.58
CA ALA A 182 -24.41 -13.02 11.72
C ALA A 182 -23.50 -13.00 10.49
N GLY A 183 -22.20 -13.20 10.71
CA GLY A 183 -21.25 -13.15 9.60
C GLY A 183 -19.80 -12.99 10.07
N VAL A 184 -18.91 -12.68 9.14
CA VAL A 184 -17.48 -12.49 9.38
C VAL A 184 -17.09 -11.05 9.06
N VAL A 185 -16.37 -10.42 9.99
CA VAL A 185 -15.66 -9.16 9.75
C VAL A 185 -14.19 -9.50 9.50
N PRO A 186 -13.67 -9.42 8.26
CA PRO A 186 -12.28 -9.70 7.96
C PRO A 186 -11.36 -8.71 8.67
N MET A 187 -10.24 -9.21 9.20
CA MET A 187 -9.18 -8.41 9.81
C MET A 187 -7.93 -8.48 8.95
N ARG A 188 -7.26 -7.34 8.75
CA ARG A 188 -5.99 -7.24 8.02
C ARG A 188 -5.07 -6.26 8.73
N LEU A 189 -3.83 -6.67 8.94
CA LEU A 189 -2.76 -5.76 9.32
C LEU A 189 -2.27 -5.06 8.05
N ALA A 190 -2.33 -3.73 8.04
CA ALA A 190 -1.83 -2.92 6.93
C ALA A 190 -0.76 -1.95 7.44
N ALA A 191 0.34 -1.83 6.69
CA ALA A 191 1.33 -0.79 6.95
C ALA A 191 0.74 0.59 6.62
N GLY A 192 0.98 1.56 7.49
CA GLY A 192 0.69 2.97 7.22
C GLY A 192 1.71 3.58 6.26
N LEU A 193 1.56 4.88 6.02
CA LEU A 193 2.58 5.63 5.28
C LEU A 193 3.82 5.81 6.17
N PRO A 194 5.04 5.71 5.58
CA PRO A 194 6.26 6.02 6.30
C PRO A 194 6.25 7.46 6.79
N GLU A 195 6.57 7.65 8.08
CA GLU A 195 6.70 8.96 8.72
C GLU A 195 8.20 9.20 8.99
N PRO A 196 8.87 10.10 8.25
CA PRO A 196 10.28 10.40 8.50
C PRO A 196 10.49 11.06 9.86
N ASP A 197 11.56 10.69 10.56
CA ASP A 197 12.00 11.39 11.74
C ASP A 197 12.47 12.81 11.42
N ALA A 198 12.44 13.71 12.41
CA ALA A 198 12.89 15.07 12.27
C ALA A 198 14.38 15.13 11.82
N GLY A 199 14.65 15.92 10.78
CA GLY A 199 16.00 16.08 10.22
C GLY A 199 16.43 15.02 9.19
N VAL A 200 15.59 14.03 8.88
CA VAL A 200 15.86 13.07 7.80
C VAL A 200 15.60 13.73 6.45
N ALA A 201 16.68 13.97 5.69
CA ALA A 201 16.64 14.54 4.34
C ALA A 201 16.63 13.48 3.22
N VAL A 202 16.90 12.21 3.57
CA VAL A 202 16.94 11.10 2.61
C VAL A 202 15.51 10.71 2.20
N PRO A 203 15.21 10.55 0.92
CA PRO A 203 13.90 10.11 0.46
C PRO A 203 13.53 8.74 1.04
N VAL A 204 12.24 8.51 1.28
CA VAL A 204 11.73 7.20 1.73
C VAL A 204 12.10 6.12 0.71
N PRO A 205 12.83 5.06 1.10
CA PRO A 205 13.17 3.95 0.22
C PRO A 205 11.94 3.28 -0.39
N GLY A 206 12.07 2.81 -1.64
CA GLY A 206 10.95 2.18 -2.37
C GLY A 206 10.34 0.97 -1.66
N TYR A 207 11.16 0.16 -1.00
CA TYR A 207 10.71 -1.03 -0.27
C TYR A 207 9.90 -0.74 1.02
N LEU A 208 9.96 0.48 1.55
CA LEU A 208 9.14 0.92 2.69
C LEU A 208 7.79 1.51 2.25
N ARG A 209 7.63 1.79 0.96
CA ARG A 209 6.36 2.29 0.45
C ARG A 209 5.35 1.15 0.37
N PRO A 210 4.07 1.36 0.76
CA PRO A 210 3.03 0.36 0.54
C PRO A 210 3.00 -0.04 -0.94
N ARG A 211 2.92 -1.34 -1.23
CA ARG A 211 2.71 -1.79 -2.62
C ARG A 211 1.37 -1.26 -3.09
N ARG A 212 1.41 -0.40 -4.10
CA ARG A 212 0.21 0.11 -4.75
C ARG A 212 -0.19 -0.81 -5.88
N SER A 213 -1.48 -0.87 -6.15
CA SER A 213 -1.97 -1.41 -7.40
C SER A 213 -1.40 -0.60 -8.58
N PRO A 214 -1.14 -1.20 -9.75
CA PRO A 214 -0.78 -0.48 -10.97
C PRO A 214 -1.74 0.69 -11.29
N TRP A 215 -2.99 0.60 -10.85
CA TRP A 215 -3.98 1.67 -10.99
C TRP A 215 -3.67 2.92 -10.15
N GLN A 216 -2.88 2.76 -9.10
CA GLN A 216 -2.51 3.83 -8.15
C GLN A 216 -1.04 4.28 -8.30
N GLU A 217 -0.26 3.64 -9.17
CA GLU A 217 1.13 3.99 -9.42
C GLU A 217 1.25 4.84 -10.70
N PRO A 218 1.82 6.07 -10.61
CA PRO A 218 2.12 6.84 -11.80
C PRO A 218 3.34 6.25 -12.51
N ALA A 219 3.19 5.85 -13.78
CA ALA A 219 4.30 5.48 -14.65
C ALA A 219 4.80 6.69 -15.44
N VAL A 220 6.08 6.69 -15.82
CA VAL A 220 6.61 7.65 -16.81
C VAL A 220 6.07 7.26 -18.18
N MET A 221 5.48 8.23 -18.89
CA MET A 221 4.95 8.04 -20.24
C MET A 221 5.52 9.14 -21.15
N ALA A 222 6.30 8.74 -22.17
CA ALA A 222 6.95 9.66 -23.08
C ALA A 222 6.24 9.69 -24.44
N GLY A 223 5.86 10.88 -24.86
CA GLY A 223 5.35 11.19 -26.20
C GLY A 223 6.30 12.12 -26.96
N ARG A 224 5.85 12.56 -28.15
CA ARG A 224 6.58 13.49 -28.99
C ARG A 224 6.47 14.94 -28.52
N HIS A 225 5.32 15.30 -27.95
CA HIS A 225 5.01 16.66 -27.47
C HIS A 225 5.06 16.78 -25.95
N VAL A 226 4.88 15.67 -25.20
CA VAL A 226 4.82 15.69 -23.74
C VAL A 226 5.44 14.45 -23.14
N ILE A 227 6.11 14.65 -22.01
CA ILE A 227 6.51 13.60 -21.10
C ILE A 227 5.67 13.75 -19.82
N LEU A 228 4.98 12.68 -19.41
CA LEU A 228 4.30 12.59 -18.15
C LEU A 228 5.21 11.90 -17.14
N GLU A 229 5.61 12.63 -16.13
CA GLU A 229 6.46 12.13 -15.03
C GLU A 229 5.66 12.08 -13.73
N PRO A 230 5.90 11.12 -12.82
CA PRO A 230 5.31 11.15 -11.49
C PRO A 230 5.55 12.51 -10.83
N LEU A 231 4.49 13.10 -10.25
CA LEU A 231 4.62 14.38 -9.55
C LEU A 231 5.49 14.22 -8.30
N ASP A 232 6.38 15.18 -8.07
CA ASP A 232 7.24 15.28 -6.90
C ASP A 232 7.32 16.72 -6.41
N LEU A 233 7.71 16.95 -5.14
CA LEU A 233 7.87 18.28 -4.56
C LEU A 233 8.89 19.15 -5.31
N CYS A 234 9.93 18.54 -5.90
CA CYS A 234 10.93 19.27 -6.68
C CYS A 234 10.36 19.98 -7.92
N HIS A 235 9.12 19.63 -8.34
CA HIS A 235 8.44 20.29 -9.46
C HIS A 235 7.72 21.59 -9.06
N SER A 236 7.65 21.94 -7.78
CA SER A 236 6.80 23.04 -7.27
C SER A 236 7.15 24.39 -7.88
N ASP A 237 8.42 24.75 -7.92
CA ASP A 237 8.88 26.03 -8.46
C ASP A 237 8.57 26.17 -9.95
N ALA A 238 8.88 25.12 -10.72
CA ALA A 238 8.62 25.10 -12.15
C ALA A 238 7.10 25.11 -12.46
N LEU A 239 6.29 24.48 -11.61
CA LEU A 239 4.82 24.53 -11.71
C LEU A 239 4.29 25.92 -11.37
N PHE A 240 4.88 26.61 -10.38
CA PHE A 240 4.51 27.99 -10.09
C PHE A 240 4.74 28.88 -11.33
N ASP A 241 5.95 28.82 -11.91
CA ASP A 241 6.29 29.60 -13.11
C ASP A 241 5.40 29.29 -14.32
N ALA A 242 5.06 28.02 -14.52
CA ALA A 242 4.23 27.59 -15.64
C ALA A 242 2.76 27.97 -15.50
N LEU A 243 2.23 27.98 -14.27
CA LEU A 243 0.80 28.13 -13.98
C LEU A 243 0.43 29.51 -13.40
N ASP A 244 1.37 30.43 -13.25
CA ASP A 244 1.13 31.76 -12.67
C ASP A 244 0.36 32.69 -13.62
N ASP A 245 -0.87 32.30 -13.97
CA ASP A 245 -1.79 33.04 -14.83
C ASP A 245 -3.23 32.91 -14.28
N GLU A 246 -3.94 34.03 -14.17
CA GLU A 246 -5.30 34.09 -13.61
C GLU A 246 -6.28 33.22 -14.42
N GLU A 247 -6.18 33.21 -15.75
CA GLU A 247 -7.05 32.42 -16.61
C GLU A 247 -6.85 30.91 -16.46
N VAL A 248 -5.65 30.46 -16.04
CA VAL A 248 -5.38 29.06 -15.71
C VAL A 248 -6.16 28.63 -14.48
N HIS A 249 -6.29 29.50 -13.48
CA HIS A 249 -6.95 29.22 -12.21
C HIS A 249 -8.45 29.51 -12.16
N ARG A 250 -9.00 30.20 -13.16
CA ARG A 250 -10.38 30.71 -13.18
C ARG A 250 -11.47 29.71 -12.80
N TYR A 251 -11.33 28.44 -13.18
CA TYR A 251 -12.31 27.38 -12.92
C TYR A 251 -11.80 26.30 -11.96
N ILE A 252 -10.66 26.54 -11.32
CA ILE A 252 -10.12 25.63 -10.32
C ILE A 252 -10.79 25.87 -8.97
N PRO A 253 -11.28 24.83 -8.26
CA PRO A 253 -12.04 25.00 -7.01
C PRO A 253 -11.16 25.28 -5.78
N ARG A 254 -10.05 25.98 -5.97
CA ARG A 254 -9.15 26.46 -4.92
C ARG A 254 -8.57 27.82 -5.32
N PRO A 255 -8.12 28.64 -4.35
CA PRO A 255 -7.41 29.88 -4.64
C PRO A 255 -6.16 29.62 -5.50
N ARG A 256 -5.81 30.62 -6.33
CA ARG A 256 -4.55 30.65 -7.06
C ARG A 256 -3.39 30.82 -6.06
N PRO A 257 -2.34 29.97 -6.10
CA PRO A 257 -1.11 30.19 -5.36
C PRO A 257 -0.47 31.53 -5.75
N ARG A 258 -0.04 32.29 -4.77
CA ARG A 258 0.58 33.62 -4.97
C ARG A 258 2.08 33.57 -4.79
N THR A 259 2.60 32.52 -4.17
CA THR A 259 4.02 32.31 -3.92
C THR A 259 4.43 30.87 -4.25
N ARG A 260 5.75 30.62 -4.33
CA ARG A 260 6.32 29.30 -4.56
C ARG A 260 6.00 28.36 -3.39
N GLU A 261 5.99 28.89 -2.18
CA GLU A 261 5.66 28.16 -0.95
C GLU A 261 4.20 27.66 -1.00
N GLU A 262 3.25 28.53 -1.39
CA GLU A 262 1.85 28.13 -1.56
C GLU A 262 1.70 27.09 -2.67
N MET A 263 2.49 27.16 -3.74
CA MET A 263 2.48 26.11 -4.77
C MET A 263 3.06 24.80 -4.23
N ALA A 264 4.09 24.85 -3.41
CA ALA A 264 4.64 23.67 -2.76
C ALA A 264 3.62 23.00 -1.83
N GLU A 265 2.82 23.79 -1.11
CA GLU A 265 1.69 23.26 -0.31
C GLU A 265 0.63 22.58 -1.18
N VAL A 266 0.32 23.14 -2.35
CA VAL A 266 -0.60 22.53 -3.31
C VAL A 266 -0.06 21.18 -3.81
N VAL A 267 1.22 21.12 -4.17
CA VAL A 267 1.87 19.87 -4.61
C VAL A 267 1.91 18.86 -3.46
N ALA A 268 2.27 19.27 -2.25
CA ALA A 268 2.26 18.40 -1.07
C ALA A 268 0.87 17.83 -0.79
N GLY A 269 -0.19 18.64 -0.93
CA GLY A 269 -1.58 18.19 -0.82
C GLY A 269 -1.94 17.12 -1.87
N MET A 270 -1.51 17.29 -3.13
CA MET A 270 -1.71 16.30 -4.19
C MET A 270 -0.95 14.98 -3.91
N LEU A 271 0.27 15.07 -3.37
CA LEU A 271 1.07 13.91 -2.98
C LEU A 271 0.47 13.19 -1.76
N ALA A 272 -0.10 13.93 -0.79
CA ALA A 272 -0.82 13.35 0.33
C ALA A 272 -2.10 12.61 -0.14
N GLU A 273 -2.85 13.13 -1.12
CA GLU A 273 -3.98 12.42 -1.73
C GLU A 273 -3.50 11.17 -2.49
N ALA A 274 -2.38 11.27 -3.21
CA ALA A 274 -1.76 10.13 -3.87
C ALA A 274 -1.34 9.07 -2.86
N ALA A 275 -0.79 9.47 -1.73
CA ALA A 275 -0.43 8.57 -0.64
C ALA A 275 -1.65 7.78 -0.11
N ARG A 276 -2.83 8.39 -0.06
CA ARG A 276 -4.10 7.74 0.33
C ARG A 276 -4.76 6.93 -0.78
N GLY A 277 -4.17 6.88 -2.00
CA GLY A 277 -4.73 6.16 -3.14
C GLY A 277 -5.93 6.86 -3.81
N THR A 278 -6.23 8.11 -3.46
CA THR A 278 -7.37 8.88 -4.03
C THR A 278 -7.00 9.71 -5.25
N ARG A 279 -5.71 9.77 -5.59
CA ARG A 279 -5.18 10.50 -6.74
C ARG A 279 -3.94 9.80 -7.30
N VAL A 280 -3.75 9.87 -8.61
CA VAL A 280 -2.50 9.50 -9.28
C VAL A 280 -2.03 10.71 -10.09
N PRO A 281 -1.07 11.49 -9.59
CA PRO A 281 -0.68 12.75 -10.19
C PRO A 281 0.55 12.63 -11.09
N TRP A 282 0.52 13.35 -12.21
CA TRP A 282 1.66 13.56 -13.10
C TRP A 282 1.96 15.04 -13.29
N VAL A 283 3.23 15.38 -13.40
CA VAL A 283 3.68 16.62 -14.03
C VAL A 283 3.73 16.40 -15.54
N GLN A 284 3.33 17.40 -16.29
CA GLN A 284 3.43 17.46 -17.77
C GLN A 284 4.69 18.26 -18.10
N ARG A 285 5.63 17.65 -18.81
CA ARG A 285 6.84 18.30 -19.31
C ARG A 285 6.77 18.39 -20.82
N ASP A 286 7.01 19.55 -21.38
CA ASP A 286 7.17 19.75 -22.82
C ASP A 286 8.35 18.93 -23.33
N ALA A 287 8.13 18.00 -24.27
CA ALA A 287 9.18 17.10 -24.72
C ALA A 287 10.25 17.80 -25.58
N GLY A 288 9.91 18.93 -26.19
CA GLY A 288 10.84 19.70 -27.02
C GLY A 288 11.76 20.62 -26.22
N THR A 289 11.24 21.26 -25.17
CA THR A 289 11.98 22.24 -24.37
C THR A 289 12.46 21.69 -23.03
N GLY A 290 11.89 20.59 -22.54
CA GLY A 290 12.12 20.06 -21.21
C GLY A 290 11.47 20.85 -20.07
N GLU A 291 10.71 21.91 -20.38
CA GLU A 291 10.07 22.75 -19.37
C GLU A 291 8.80 22.12 -18.82
N VAL A 292 8.51 22.38 -17.55
CA VAL A 292 7.24 21.97 -16.92
C VAL A 292 6.11 22.80 -17.52
N ALA A 293 5.11 22.11 -18.08
CA ALA A 293 3.97 22.72 -18.71
C ALA A 293 2.71 22.72 -17.83
N GLY A 294 2.63 21.84 -16.85
CA GLY A 294 1.47 21.73 -15.98
C GLY A 294 1.31 20.38 -15.28
N THR A 295 0.10 20.06 -14.83
CA THR A 295 -0.25 18.81 -14.14
C THR A 295 -1.48 18.15 -14.73
N THR A 296 -1.58 16.83 -14.54
CA THR A 296 -2.79 16.04 -14.81
C THR A 296 -2.86 14.84 -13.87
N CYS A 297 -4.04 14.27 -13.64
CA CYS A 297 -4.22 13.19 -12.68
C CYS A 297 -5.27 12.18 -13.12
N TYR A 298 -5.18 10.92 -12.58
CA TYR A 298 -6.40 10.14 -12.34
C TYR A 298 -7.00 10.53 -10.98
N VAL A 299 -8.35 10.70 -10.89
CA VAL A 299 -9.02 11.20 -9.66
C VAL A 299 -10.48 10.71 -9.59
N PRO A 300 -10.79 9.54 -9.07
CA PRO A 300 -9.91 8.42 -8.74
C PRO A 300 -9.59 7.53 -9.95
N ALA A 301 -8.71 6.56 -9.73
CA ALA A 301 -8.64 5.33 -10.52
C ALA A 301 -9.40 4.25 -9.75
N ASP A 302 -10.55 3.83 -10.25
CA ASP A 302 -11.44 2.85 -9.61
C ASP A 302 -11.21 1.47 -10.21
N GLU A 303 -10.31 0.71 -9.59
CA GLU A 303 -9.94 -0.64 -10.02
C GLU A 303 -11.14 -1.61 -9.92
N ALA A 304 -11.98 -1.47 -8.89
CA ALA A 304 -13.11 -2.36 -8.69
C ALA A 304 -14.15 -2.26 -9.81
N ASN A 305 -14.43 -1.05 -10.28
CA ASN A 305 -15.34 -0.78 -11.39
C ASN A 305 -14.61 -0.63 -12.73
N ARG A 306 -13.29 -0.83 -12.77
CA ARG A 306 -12.44 -0.68 -13.96
C ARG A 306 -12.65 0.67 -14.64
N GLY A 307 -12.76 1.73 -13.86
CA GLY A 307 -13.03 3.10 -14.30
C GLY A 307 -11.89 4.07 -13.95
N VAL A 308 -11.64 5.04 -14.83
CA VAL A 308 -10.65 6.10 -14.61
C VAL A 308 -11.27 7.46 -14.84
N HIS A 309 -11.18 8.34 -13.85
CA HIS A 309 -11.48 9.76 -14.05
C HIS A 309 -10.19 10.53 -14.32
N ILE A 310 -10.02 11.07 -15.51
CA ILE A 310 -8.93 11.99 -15.84
C ILE A 310 -9.34 13.41 -15.46
N GLY A 311 -8.67 13.97 -14.45
CA GLY A 311 -9.04 15.28 -13.92
C GLY A 311 -7.86 16.10 -13.42
N SER A 312 -8.17 17.21 -12.73
CA SER A 312 -7.18 18.15 -12.17
C SER A 312 -6.11 18.58 -13.18
N THR A 313 -6.46 18.65 -14.46
CA THR A 313 -5.55 19.10 -15.51
C THR A 313 -5.40 20.60 -15.46
N GLN A 314 -4.20 21.05 -15.22
CA GLN A 314 -3.78 22.45 -15.36
C GLN A 314 -2.63 22.52 -16.37
N LEU A 315 -2.70 23.46 -17.27
CA LEU A 315 -1.68 23.66 -18.30
C LEU A 315 -1.42 25.16 -18.44
N GLY A 316 -0.16 25.54 -18.41
CA GLY A 316 0.27 26.91 -18.61
C GLY A 316 -0.22 27.48 -19.95
N ARG A 317 -0.56 28.78 -19.96
CA ARG A 317 -1.24 29.41 -21.09
C ARG A 317 -0.48 29.29 -22.43
N ARG A 318 0.85 29.30 -22.41
CA ARG A 318 1.70 29.18 -23.62
C ARG A 318 1.58 27.81 -24.30
N TRP A 319 1.17 26.76 -23.58
CA TRP A 319 0.93 25.40 -24.13
C TRP A 319 -0.52 25.17 -24.54
N TRP A 320 -1.40 26.16 -24.41
CA TRP A 320 -2.77 26.02 -24.90
C TRP A 320 -2.81 25.95 -26.43
N ARG A 321 -3.61 25.04 -26.96
CA ARG A 321 -3.76 24.80 -28.41
C ARG A 321 -2.48 24.21 -29.05
N THR A 322 -1.59 23.62 -28.27
CA THR A 322 -0.47 22.81 -28.76
C THR A 322 -0.80 21.32 -28.68
N GLY A 323 0.13 20.46 -29.13
CA GLY A 323 0.03 19.00 -29.03
C GLY A 323 0.06 18.47 -27.59
N VAL A 324 0.62 19.22 -26.63
CA VAL A 324 0.90 18.79 -25.24
C VAL A 324 -0.34 18.19 -24.56
N ASN A 325 -1.47 18.90 -24.52
CA ASN A 325 -2.66 18.37 -23.83
C ASN A 325 -3.28 17.18 -24.57
N THR A 326 -3.31 17.20 -25.89
CA THR A 326 -3.90 16.12 -26.69
C THR A 326 -3.10 14.83 -26.52
N GLU A 327 -1.78 14.92 -26.59
CA GLU A 327 -0.91 13.75 -26.42
C GLU A 327 -0.90 13.27 -24.96
N ALA A 328 -0.91 14.16 -23.97
CA ALA A 328 -1.05 13.78 -22.57
C ALA A 328 -2.32 12.94 -22.33
N LYS A 329 -3.44 13.32 -22.94
CA LYS A 329 -4.69 12.56 -22.83
C LYS A 329 -4.62 11.24 -23.61
N LEU A 330 -3.98 11.21 -24.77
CA LEU A 330 -3.74 9.98 -25.53
C LEU A 330 -2.92 8.97 -24.70
N LEU A 331 -1.83 9.41 -24.08
CA LEU A 331 -0.99 8.57 -23.21
C LEU A 331 -1.75 8.04 -21.99
N LEU A 332 -2.50 8.91 -21.31
CA LEU A 332 -3.32 8.51 -20.15
C LEU A 332 -4.41 7.51 -20.55
N MET A 333 -5.12 7.75 -21.65
CA MET A 333 -6.15 6.83 -22.13
C MET A 333 -5.55 5.49 -22.60
N THR A 334 -4.41 5.51 -23.30
CA THR A 334 -3.69 4.28 -23.67
C THR A 334 -3.37 3.46 -22.43
N ARG A 335 -2.78 4.07 -21.41
CA ARG A 335 -2.51 3.39 -20.15
C ARG A 335 -3.79 2.85 -19.50
N ALA A 336 -4.85 3.65 -19.43
CA ALA A 336 -6.11 3.23 -18.81
C ALA A 336 -6.72 2.00 -19.52
N PHE A 337 -6.90 2.05 -20.82
CA PHE A 337 -7.59 1.00 -21.57
C PHE A 337 -6.70 -0.22 -21.84
N GLU A 338 -5.43 -0.03 -22.21
CA GLU A 338 -4.58 -1.11 -22.73
C GLU A 338 -3.68 -1.73 -21.66
N GLU A 339 -3.23 -0.97 -20.64
CA GLU A 339 -2.37 -1.49 -19.59
C GLU A 339 -3.16 -1.87 -18.33
N LEU A 340 -4.09 -0.98 -17.88
CA LEU A 340 -4.87 -1.21 -16.68
C LEU A 340 -6.16 -1.99 -16.96
N GLY A 341 -6.58 -2.10 -18.22
CA GLY A 341 -7.80 -2.80 -18.60
C GLY A 341 -9.07 -2.09 -18.16
N ALA A 342 -9.06 -0.75 -18.12
CA ALA A 342 -10.25 0.04 -17.86
C ALA A 342 -11.32 -0.23 -18.92
N VAL A 343 -12.59 -0.18 -18.53
CA VAL A 343 -13.73 -0.27 -19.44
C VAL A 343 -14.30 1.11 -19.74
N ARG A 344 -13.90 2.12 -18.93
CA ARG A 344 -14.42 3.47 -19.02
C ARG A 344 -13.36 4.49 -18.58
N VAL A 345 -13.25 5.59 -19.32
CA VAL A 345 -12.56 6.81 -18.92
C VAL A 345 -13.56 7.95 -18.89
N GLU A 346 -13.51 8.79 -17.87
CA GLU A 346 -14.43 9.90 -17.71
C GLU A 346 -13.74 11.22 -17.38
N TRP A 347 -14.49 12.31 -17.61
CA TRP A 347 -14.10 13.68 -17.27
C TRP A 347 -15.27 14.43 -16.66
N GLN A 348 -14.97 15.40 -15.82
CA GLN A 348 -15.93 16.38 -15.37
C GLN A 348 -15.36 17.79 -15.45
N THR A 349 -16.16 18.74 -15.86
CA THR A 349 -15.75 20.14 -15.91
C THR A 349 -16.87 21.07 -15.49
N ASP A 350 -16.53 22.33 -15.15
CA ASP A 350 -17.52 23.36 -14.86
C ASP A 350 -18.35 23.68 -16.11
N ASN A 351 -19.67 23.84 -15.97
CA ASN A 351 -20.55 24.22 -17.05
C ASN A 351 -20.22 25.60 -17.66
N LEU A 352 -19.49 26.45 -16.92
CA LEU A 352 -18.99 27.73 -17.40
C LEU A 352 -17.65 27.61 -18.14
N ASN A 353 -16.91 26.52 -17.95
CA ASN A 353 -15.60 26.29 -18.58
C ASN A 353 -15.75 25.74 -20.01
N ARG A 354 -16.20 26.59 -20.94
CA ARG A 354 -16.41 26.22 -22.36
C ARG A 354 -15.13 25.69 -23.01
N ARG A 355 -13.97 26.22 -22.63
CA ARG A 355 -12.67 25.77 -23.14
C ARG A 355 -12.40 24.30 -22.77
N SER A 356 -12.63 23.92 -21.53
CA SER A 356 -12.45 22.54 -21.09
C SER A 356 -13.47 21.62 -21.78
N GLN A 357 -14.73 22.00 -21.86
CA GLN A 357 -15.77 21.24 -22.56
C GLN A 357 -15.33 20.94 -24.00
N ALA A 358 -15.00 21.99 -24.78
CA ALA A 358 -14.54 21.83 -26.15
C ALA A 358 -13.24 21.01 -26.28
N ALA A 359 -12.34 21.07 -25.27
CA ALA A 359 -11.13 20.22 -25.24
C ALA A 359 -11.47 18.75 -25.05
N ILE A 360 -12.38 18.42 -24.15
CA ILE A 360 -12.84 17.04 -23.86
C ILE A 360 -13.61 16.48 -25.07
N GLU A 361 -14.52 17.27 -25.68
CA GLU A 361 -15.24 16.85 -26.86
C GLU A 361 -14.30 16.55 -28.05
N ARG A 362 -13.22 17.33 -28.19
CA ARG A 362 -12.19 17.07 -29.21
C ARG A 362 -11.39 15.81 -29.00
N LEU A 363 -11.40 15.24 -27.78
CA LEU A 363 -10.82 13.92 -27.52
C LEU A 363 -11.73 12.78 -27.97
N GLY A 364 -12.96 13.05 -28.40
CA GLY A 364 -13.94 12.05 -28.80
C GLY A 364 -14.83 11.57 -27.65
N ALA A 365 -14.78 12.21 -26.50
CA ALA A 365 -15.63 11.85 -25.37
C ALA A 365 -17.08 12.30 -25.58
N THR A 366 -18.02 11.44 -25.21
CA THR A 366 -19.47 11.70 -25.30
C THR A 366 -19.94 12.46 -24.05
N ARG A 367 -20.74 13.51 -24.25
CA ARG A 367 -21.40 14.25 -23.17
C ARG A 367 -22.55 13.41 -22.60
N GLU A 368 -22.50 13.08 -21.32
CA GLU A 368 -23.47 12.18 -20.67
C GLU A 368 -24.49 12.90 -19.78
N GLY A 369 -24.14 14.07 -19.26
CA GLY A 369 -25.08 14.80 -18.43
C GLY A 369 -24.52 16.00 -17.71
N VAL A 370 -25.38 16.61 -16.89
CA VAL A 370 -25.02 17.72 -15.99
C VAL A 370 -25.54 17.47 -14.59
N LEU A 371 -24.63 17.43 -13.63
CA LEU A 371 -25.01 17.44 -12.23
C LEU A 371 -25.11 18.87 -11.71
N ARG A 372 -26.33 19.26 -11.35
CA ARG A 372 -26.61 20.62 -10.85
C ARG A 372 -26.12 20.77 -9.42
N ARG A 373 -25.51 21.93 -9.08
CA ARG A 373 -24.99 22.28 -7.76
C ARG A 373 -24.06 21.22 -7.17
N HIS A 374 -23.23 20.61 -8.02
CA HIS A 374 -22.42 19.44 -7.68
C HIS A 374 -21.24 19.78 -6.77
N LYS A 375 -20.60 20.93 -6.96
CA LYS A 375 -19.43 21.37 -6.18
C LYS A 375 -19.50 22.86 -5.87
N ARG A 376 -18.70 23.32 -4.90
CA ARG A 376 -18.50 24.77 -4.69
C ARG A 376 -17.31 25.25 -5.52
N ARG A 377 -17.42 26.45 -6.08
CA ARG A 377 -16.31 27.19 -6.68
C ARG A 377 -15.50 27.90 -5.60
N ALA A 378 -14.33 28.40 -5.96
CA ALA A 378 -13.47 29.16 -5.07
C ALA A 378 -14.13 30.45 -4.51
N ASP A 379 -15.06 31.05 -5.26
CA ASP A 379 -15.86 32.23 -4.88
C ASP A 379 -17.09 31.89 -3.99
N GLY A 380 -17.25 30.61 -3.64
CA GLY A 380 -18.37 30.13 -2.81
C GLY A 380 -19.65 29.83 -3.58
N THR A 381 -19.75 30.16 -4.88
CA THR A 381 -20.92 29.85 -5.71
C THR A 381 -21.02 28.35 -6.01
N TRP A 382 -22.21 27.89 -6.40
CA TRP A 382 -22.43 26.50 -6.78
C TRP A 382 -22.07 26.27 -8.25
N ARG A 383 -21.28 25.24 -8.48
CA ARG A 383 -20.89 24.73 -9.79
C ARG A 383 -21.86 23.63 -10.24
N ASP A 384 -22.38 23.76 -11.45
CA ASP A 384 -22.93 22.64 -12.20
C ASP A 384 -21.78 21.96 -12.95
N SER A 385 -21.68 20.64 -12.85
CA SER A 385 -20.61 19.88 -13.52
C SER A 385 -21.14 19.13 -14.72
N VAL A 386 -20.51 19.33 -15.87
CA VAL A 386 -20.76 18.57 -17.09
C VAL A 386 -19.89 17.32 -17.07
N PHE A 387 -20.51 16.16 -17.30
CA PHE A 387 -19.85 14.86 -17.32
C PHE A 387 -19.71 14.36 -18.76
N TYR A 388 -18.57 13.76 -19.03
CA TYR A 388 -18.21 13.16 -20.29
C TYR A 388 -17.63 11.76 -20.04
N GLY A 389 -17.91 10.82 -20.95
CA GLY A 389 -17.41 9.46 -20.90
C GLY A 389 -16.85 9.00 -22.24
N LEU A 390 -15.95 8.03 -22.16
CA LEU A 390 -15.44 7.26 -23.29
C LEU A 390 -15.34 5.80 -22.83
N THR A 391 -15.89 4.89 -23.62
CA THR A 391 -15.89 3.45 -23.33
C THR A 391 -14.75 2.74 -24.07
N VAL A 392 -14.42 1.52 -23.61
CA VAL A 392 -13.41 0.68 -24.26
C VAL A 392 -13.77 0.34 -25.70
N ASP A 393 -15.06 0.25 -26.02
CA ASP A 393 -15.54 -0.06 -27.39
C ASP A 393 -15.30 1.09 -28.37
N GLU A 394 -15.33 2.33 -27.88
CA GLU A 394 -15.07 3.54 -28.67
C GLU A 394 -13.58 3.83 -28.82
N TRP A 395 -12.75 3.30 -27.92
CA TRP A 395 -11.33 3.61 -27.81
C TRP A 395 -10.51 3.40 -29.11
N PRO A 396 -10.62 2.29 -29.85
CA PRO A 396 -9.80 2.07 -31.03
C PRO A 396 -9.97 3.16 -32.10
N VAL A 397 -11.19 3.65 -32.30
CA VAL A 397 -11.50 4.73 -33.25
C VAL A 397 -10.94 6.06 -32.77
N VAL A 398 -11.14 6.36 -31.51
CA VAL A 398 -10.66 7.60 -30.86
C VAL A 398 -9.12 7.64 -30.86
N LYS A 399 -8.45 6.54 -30.51
CA LYS A 399 -6.98 6.43 -30.53
C LYS A 399 -6.40 6.80 -31.90
N ASN A 400 -6.92 6.19 -32.96
CA ASN A 400 -6.48 6.45 -34.32
C ASN A 400 -6.72 7.90 -34.76
N THR A 401 -7.85 8.46 -34.37
CA THR A 401 -8.19 9.87 -34.67
C THR A 401 -7.22 10.84 -33.99
N LEU A 402 -6.90 10.61 -32.71
CA LEU A 402 -5.97 11.44 -31.94
C LEU A 402 -4.54 11.32 -32.45
N ALA A 403 -4.08 10.10 -32.76
CA ALA A 403 -2.75 9.87 -33.35
C ALA A 403 -2.60 10.61 -34.70
N THR A 404 -3.56 10.46 -35.60
CA THR A 404 -3.57 11.16 -36.90
C THR A 404 -3.57 12.69 -36.74
N ARG A 405 -4.26 13.21 -35.73
CA ARG A 405 -4.28 14.64 -35.44
C ARG A 405 -2.94 15.16 -34.95
N LEU A 406 -2.24 14.40 -34.11
CA LEU A 406 -0.90 14.76 -33.60
C LEU A 406 0.16 14.70 -34.70
N ASP A 407 -0.03 13.87 -35.73
CA ASP A 407 0.89 13.78 -36.87
C ASP A 407 0.76 14.97 -37.85
N ARG A 408 -0.38 15.68 -37.83
CA ARG A 408 -0.67 16.83 -38.73
C ARG A 408 -0.33 18.18 -38.13
N GLY A 409 -0.12 18.27 -36.84
CA GLY A 409 0.17 19.49 -36.07
C GLY A 409 1.54 19.48 -35.46
#